data_f17164bde8b41c2c7a4e45d5ecc5ad69
#
_entry.id   f17164bde8b41c2c7a4e45d5ecc5ad69
#
_cell.length_a   1.000
_cell.length_b   1.000
_cell.length_c   1.000
_cell.angle_alpha   90.00
_cell.angle_beta   90.00
_cell.angle_gamma   90.00
#
_symmetry.space_group_name_H-M   'P 1'
#
loop_
_entity.id
_entity.type
_entity.pdbx_description
1 polymer ?
#
loop_
_entity_poly.entity_id
_entity_poly.type
_entity_poly.pdbx_seq_one_letter_code
_entity_poly.pdbx_strand_id
1 'polypeptide(L)'
;MSLAAQLAEGITQLNLILPPQGQQPLLDYLALLQKWNRIYNLTAVREASSMVSHHLLDCLAIVPHVAASSVLDVGSGAGLPGIPLALAMPRAHVTLLESSHKKAAFLQQAKIELKLENVAVACERTEAWTPGREFEMVISRAFSDLAEFVTLAGRHVAPGGCLAAMKGVYPHEELARLPHGWRLQRAIQLAVPGLRAQRHLLLFDRE
;
A
#
# COMPACT_ATOMS: atom_id res chain seq x y z
N MET A 1 -24.54 3.18 9.76
CA MET A 1 -24.18 2.40 8.54
C MET A 1 -23.26 1.26 8.95
N SER A 2 -23.46 0.04 8.45
CA SER A 2 -22.52 -1.07 8.72
C SER A 2 -21.20 -0.84 7.97
N LEU A 3 -20.09 -1.46 8.45
CA LEU A 3 -18.79 -1.36 7.76
C LEU A 3 -18.87 -1.91 6.33
N ALA A 4 -19.66 -2.97 6.11
CA ALA A 4 -19.88 -3.55 4.80
C ALA A 4 -20.60 -2.57 3.86
N ALA A 5 -21.62 -1.86 4.33
CA ALA A 5 -22.33 -0.86 3.54
C ALA A 5 -21.42 0.35 3.21
N GLN A 6 -20.61 0.80 4.18
CA GLN A 6 -19.65 1.87 3.99
C GLN A 6 -18.58 1.50 2.96
N LEU A 7 -18.05 0.28 3.04
CA LEU A 7 -17.06 -0.21 2.09
C LEU A 7 -17.67 -0.36 0.68
N ALA A 8 -18.87 -0.93 0.56
CA ALA A 8 -19.57 -1.10 -0.71
C ALA A 8 -19.83 0.24 -1.41
N GLU A 9 -20.34 1.23 -0.66
CA GLU A 9 -20.57 2.59 -1.16
C GLU A 9 -19.25 3.23 -1.63
N GLY A 10 -18.18 3.12 -0.83
CA GLY A 10 -16.87 3.65 -1.20
C GLY A 10 -16.29 2.99 -2.46
N ILE A 11 -16.41 1.67 -2.61
CA ILE A 11 -15.98 0.94 -3.82
C ILE A 11 -16.74 1.46 -5.04
N THR A 12 -18.06 1.67 -4.91
CA THR A 12 -18.89 2.24 -5.98
C THR A 12 -18.44 3.66 -6.35
N GLN A 13 -18.19 4.52 -5.36
CA GLN A 13 -17.72 5.88 -5.60
C GLN A 13 -16.33 5.92 -6.26
N LEU A 14 -15.47 4.93 -5.98
CA LEU A 14 -14.17 4.77 -6.64
C LEU A 14 -14.29 4.16 -8.05
N ASN A 15 -15.49 3.77 -8.50
CA ASN A 15 -15.74 3.06 -9.76
C ASN A 15 -14.88 1.78 -9.89
N LEU A 16 -14.66 1.05 -8.80
CA LEU A 16 -13.84 -0.15 -8.81
C LEU A 16 -14.71 -1.40 -9.03
N ILE A 17 -14.19 -2.29 -9.86
CA ILE A 17 -14.70 -3.66 -10.00
C ILE A 17 -13.72 -4.58 -9.26
N LEU A 18 -14.13 -5.05 -8.10
CA LEU A 18 -13.35 -6.03 -7.34
C LEU A 18 -13.65 -7.46 -7.81
N PRO A 19 -12.74 -8.42 -7.53
CA PRO A 19 -13.04 -9.84 -7.69
C PRO A 19 -14.33 -10.23 -6.95
N PRO A 20 -15.03 -11.32 -7.34
CA PRO A 20 -16.32 -11.69 -6.73
C PRO A 20 -16.34 -11.81 -5.22
N GLN A 21 -15.22 -12.20 -4.61
CA GLN A 21 -15.07 -12.31 -3.14
C GLN A 21 -14.42 -11.06 -2.51
N GLY A 22 -14.08 -10.03 -3.31
CA GLY A 22 -13.16 -8.95 -2.93
C GLY A 22 -13.59 -8.12 -1.72
N GLN A 23 -14.88 -7.93 -1.48
CA GLN A 23 -15.36 -7.13 -0.36
C GLN A 23 -15.24 -7.86 0.99
N GLN A 24 -15.59 -9.13 1.06
CA GLN A 24 -15.56 -9.88 2.32
C GLN A 24 -14.12 -10.06 2.84
N PRO A 25 -13.12 -10.47 2.04
CA PRO A 25 -11.73 -10.54 2.50
C PRO A 25 -11.16 -9.19 2.98
N LEU A 26 -11.60 -8.06 2.43
CA LEU A 26 -11.21 -6.73 2.93
C LEU A 26 -11.78 -6.46 4.33
N LEU A 27 -13.01 -6.88 4.60
CA LEU A 27 -13.63 -6.78 5.93
C LEU A 27 -12.96 -7.74 6.93
N ASP A 28 -12.63 -8.95 6.50
CA ASP A 28 -11.92 -9.93 7.32
C ASP A 28 -10.52 -9.42 7.68
N TYR A 29 -9.80 -8.82 6.71
CA TYR A 29 -8.53 -8.14 6.97
C TYR A 29 -8.69 -7.01 8.00
N LEU A 30 -9.74 -6.19 7.87
CA LEU A 30 -10.00 -5.11 8.83
C LEU A 30 -10.23 -5.65 10.25
N ALA A 31 -11.02 -6.70 10.37
CA ALA A 31 -11.30 -7.35 11.65
C ALA A 31 -10.02 -7.93 12.29
N LEU A 32 -9.17 -8.56 11.46
CA LEU A 32 -7.89 -9.08 11.90
C LEU A 32 -6.95 -7.95 12.35
N LEU A 33 -6.87 -6.87 11.56
CA LEU A 33 -6.08 -5.68 11.92
C LEU A 33 -6.54 -5.08 13.24
N GLN A 34 -7.84 -4.93 13.46
CA GLN A 34 -8.39 -4.44 14.74
C GLN A 34 -8.00 -5.32 15.92
N LYS A 35 -8.12 -6.64 15.77
CA LYS A 35 -7.74 -7.60 16.80
C LYS A 35 -6.27 -7.43 17.21
N TRP A 36 -5.38 -7.41 16.24
CA TRP A 36 -3.94 -7.26 16.47
C TRP A 36 -3.54 -5.86 16.95
N ASN A 37 -4.22 -4.82 16.46
CA ASN A 37 -3.92 -3.43 16.85
C ASN A 37 -4.13 -3.15 18.34
N ARG A 38 -5.00 -3.92 19.01
CA ARG A 38 -5.21 -3.81 20.47
C ARG A 38 -3.96 -4.15 21.27
N ILE A 39 -3.08 -5.00 20.70
CA ILE A 39 -1.90 -5.53 21.41
C ILE A 39 -0.61 -4.87 20.86
N TYR A 40 -0.51 -4.71 19.55
CA TYR A 40 0.75 -4.39 18.89
C TYR A 40 0.86 -2.96 18.33
N ASN A 41 -0.20 -2.15 18.44
CA ASN A 41 -0.22 -0.77 17.92
C ASN A 41 0.25 -0.67 16.45
N LEU A 42 -0.37 -1.47 15.59
CA LEU A 42 -0.04 -1.51 14.15
C LEU A 42 -0.44 -0.23 13.41
N THR A 43 -1.48 0.46 13.90
CA THR A 43 -1.98 1.72 13.35
C THR A 43 -2.51 2.64 14.46
N ALA A 44 -2.40 3.96 14.23
CA ALA A 44 -2.96 4.97 15.13
C ALA A 44 -4.49 5.07 15.02
N VAL A 45 -5.08 4.66 13.90
CA VAL A 45 -6.54 4.66 13.71
C VAL A 45 -7.15 3.52 14.50
N ARG A 46 -8.10 3.83 15.38
CA ARG A 46 -8.68 2.83 16.30
C ARG A 46 -10.14 2.51 15.99
N GLU A 47 -10.85 3.45 15.46
CA GLU A 47 -12.28 3.34 15.20
C GLU A 47 -12.51 2.63 13.86
N ALA A 48 -13.37 1.59 13.85
CA ALA A 48 -13.56 0.70 12.69
C ALA A 48 -14.05 1.42 11.45
N SER A 49 -15.00 2.34 11.59
CA SER A 49 -15.54 3.10 10.46
C SER A 49 -14.46 4.02 9.87
N SER A 50 -13.62 4.60 10.71
CA SER A 50 -12.46 5.38 10.26
C SER A 50 -11.43 4.50 9.53
N MET A 51 -11.23 3.24 9.95
CA MET A 51 -10.32 2.32 9.24
C MET A 51 -10.82 1.99 7.82
N VAL A 52 -12.14 1.95 7.58
CA VAL A 52 -12.67 1.73 6.23
C VAL A 52 -12.17 2.82 5.28
N SER A 53 -12.31 4.10 5.64
CA SER A 53 -11.89 5.22 4.79
C SER A 53 -10.36 5.41 4.78
N HIS A 54 -9.70 5.42 5.95
CA HIS A 54 -8.27 5.74 6.09
C HIS A 54 -7.34 4.60 5.68
N HIS A 55 -7.83 3.35 5.64
CA HIS A 55 -7.01 2.19 5.30
C HIS A 55 -7.51 1.51 4.04
N LEU A 56 -8.76 1.01 4.01
CA LEU A 56 -9.22 0.25 2.86
C LEU A 56 -9.43 1.14 1.64
N LEU A 57 -10.27 2.16 1.72
CA LEU A 57 -10.60 3.02 0.57
C LEU A 57 -9.42 3.87 0.13
N ASP A 58 -8.57 4.32 1.06
CA ASP A 58 -7.31 5.02 0.77
C ASP A 58 -6.38 4.15 -0.11
N CYS A 59 -6.23 2.86 0.24
CA CYS A 59 -5.44 1.92 -0.54
C CYS A 59 -6.14 1.49 -1.85
N LEU A 60 -7.45 1.35 -1.85
CA LEU A 60 -8.20 0.98 -3.05
C LEU A 60 -8.23 2.11 -4.09
N ALA A 61 -8.15 3.37 -3.66
CA ALA A 61 -8.15 4.52 -4.56
C ALA A 61 -6.95 4.53 -5.53
N ILE A 62 -5.87 3.81 -5.23
CA ILE A 62 -4.71 3.72 -6.13
C ILE A 62 -4.82 2.58 -7.15
N VAL A 63 -5.73 1.62 -6.98
CA VAL A 63 -5.86 0.44 -7.85
C VAL A 63 -5.93 0.79 -9.35
N PRO A 64 -6.70 1.81 -9.80
CA PRO A 64 -6.75 2.19 -11.22
C PRO A 64 -5.42 2.70 -11.79
N HIS A 65 -4.46 2.98 -10.93
CA HIS A 65 -3.15 3.53 -11.30
C HIS A 65 -2.02 2.51 -11.16
N VAL A 66 -2.33 1.27 -10.74
CA VAL A 66 -1.37 0.16 -10.60
C VAL A 66 -1.47 -0.72 -11.84
N ALA A 67 -0.56 -0.54 -12.79
CA ALA A 67 -0.46 -1.35 -14.00
C ALA A 67 0.74 -2.31 -13.91
N ALA A 68 0.88 -3.00 -12.77
CA ALA A 68 2.01 -3.86 -12.48
C ALA A 68 1.54 -5.26 -12.08
N SER A 69 2.24 -6.29 -12.56
CA SER A 69 2.05 -7.69 -12.17
C SER A 69 2.91 -8.11 -10.98
N SER A 70 3.97 -7.35 -10.69
CA SER A 70 4.84 -7.53 -9.51
C SER A 70 4.98 -6.21 -8.74
N VAL A 71 4.56 -6.22 -7.47
CA VAL A 71 4.54 -5.04 -6.60
C VAL A 71 5.35 -5.34 -5.34
N LEU A 72 6.22 -4.41 -4.95
CA LEU A 72 6.91 -4.40 -3.66
C LEU A 72 6.34 -3.27 -2.80
N ASP A 73 5.76 -3.60 -1.66
CA ASP A 73 5.33 -2.64 -0.64
C ASP A 73 6.43 -2.50 0.41
N VAL A 74 7.10 -1.35 0.43
CA VAL A 74 8.25 -1.08 1.30
C VAL A 74 7.81 -0.38 2.58
N GLY A 75 8.17 -0.99 3.72
CA GLY A 75 7.69 -0.53 5.02
C GLY A 75 6.21 -0.80 5.19
N SER A 76 5.76 -2.00 4.81
CA SER A 76 4.34 -2.37 4.73
C SER A 76 3.55 -2.15 6.02
N GLY A 77 4.21 -2.15 7.17
CA GLY A 77 3.57 -1.88 8.45
C GLY A 77 2.44 -2.85 8.77
N ALA A 78 1.23 -2.33 8.76
CA ALA A 78 0.00 -3.11 8.87
C ALA A 78 -0.40 -3.83 7.56
N GLY A 79 0.45 -3.83 6.54
CA GLY A 79 0.14 -4.38 5.21
C GLY A 79 -0.58 -3.38 4.30
N LEU A 80 -0.31 -2.10 4.46
CA LEU A 80 -0.98 -1.02 3.73
C LEU A 80 0.03 -0.23 2.88
N PRO A 81 -0.12 -0.20 1.56
CA PRO A 81 -1.29 -0.61 0.78
C PRO A 81 -1.29 -2.08 0.31
N GLY A 82 -0.23 -2.86 0.55
CA GLY A 82 0.01 -4.14 -0.10
C GLY A 82 -1.09 -5.19 0.06
N ILE A 83 -1.68 -5.39 1.25
CA ILE A 83 -2.76 -6.38 1.44
C ILE A 83 -4.04 -5.97 0.70
N PRO A 84 -4.58 -4.73 0.81
CA PRO A 84 -5.71 -4.31 0.00
C PRO A 84 -5.44 -4.41 -1.51
N LEU A 85 -4.23 -4.10 -1.99
CA LEU A 85 -3.86 -4.29 -3.38
C LEU A 85 -3.91 -5.77 -3.79
N ALA A 86 -3.33 -6.67 -2.99
CA ALA A 86 -3.33 -8.09 -3.26
C ALA A 86 -4.75 -8.67 -3.34
N LEU A 87 -5.67 -8.20 -2.48
CA LEU A 87 -7.08 -8.58 -2.47
C LEU A 87 -7.84 -8.04 -3.69
N ALA A 88 -7.54 -6.80 -4.10
CA ALA A 88 -8.20 -6.16 -5.25
C ALA A 88 -7.64 -6.66 -6.59
N MET A 89 -6.38 -7.11 -6.60
CA MET A 89 -5.63 -7.48 -7.81
C MET A 89 -5.05 -8.91 -7.69
N PRO A 90 -5.86 -9.97 -7.70
CA PRO A 90 -5.42 -11.34 -7.41
C PRO A 90 -4.40 -11.90 -8.42
N ARG A 91 -4.24 -11.26 -9.58
CA ARG A 91 -3.23 -11.64 -10.58
C ARG A 91 -1.87 -10.97 -10.35
N ALA A 92 -1.81 -9.93 -9.53
CA ALA A 92 -0.57 -9.25 -9.17
C ALA A 92 0.10 -9.98 -7.99
N HIS A 93 1.40 -10.19 -8.08
CA HIS A 93 2.20 -10.70 -6.97
C HIS A 93 2.68 -9.54 -6.11
N VAL A 94 2.30 -9.50 -4.84
CA VAL A 94 2.66 -8.46 -3.90
C VAL A 94 3.65 -9.00 -2.88
N THR A 95 4.80 -8.35 -2.77
CA THR A 95 5.77 -8.62 -1.71
C THR A 95 5.68 -7.53 -0.66
N LEU A 96 5.49 -7.92 0.60
CA LEU A 96 5.42 -7.03 1.75
C LEU A 96 6.77 -7.04 2.46
N LEU A 97 7.51 -5.93 2.42
CA LEU A 97 8.80 -5.78 3.09
C LEU A 97 8.63 -4.95 4.36
N GLU A 98 8.92 -5.54 5.51
CA GLU A 98 8.76 -4.90 6.81
C GLU A 98 9.92 -5.30 7.75
N SER A 99 10.58 -4.32 8.35
CA SER A 99 11.73 -4.57 9.21
C SER A 99 11.37 -5.00 10.64
N SER A 100 10.18 -4.67 11.11
CA SER A 100 9.72 -5.03 12.45
C SER A 100 9.20 -6.47 12.49
N HIS A 101 9.86 -7.35 13.26
CA HIS A 101 9.41 -8.73 13.45
C HIS A 101 7.94 -8.83 13.92
N LYS A 102 7.50 -7.92 14.78
CA LYS A 102 6.10 -7.90 15.27
C LYS A 102 5.10 -7.62 14.13
N LYS A 103 5.43 -6.63 13.28
CA LYS A 103 4.58 -6.29 12.13
C LYS A 103 4.65 -7.37 11.06
N ALA A 104 5.84 -7.92 10.79
CA ALA A 104 6.00 -9.05 9.86
C ALA A 104 5.24 -10.30 10.32
N ALA A 105 5.19 -10.59 11.62
CA ALA A 105 4.35 -11.66 12.16
C ALA A 105 2.85 -11.44 11.88
N PHE A 106 2.38 -10.20 12.04
CA PHE A 106 1.01 -9.84 11.64
C PHE A 106 0.77 -10.07 10.14
N LEU A 107 1.70 -9.65 9.29
CA LEU A 107 1.60 -9.82 7.83
C LEU A 107 1.54 -11.31 7.44
N GLN A 108 2.36 -12.15 8.07
CA GLN A 108 2.31 -13.61 7.87
C GLN A 108 0.97 -14.20 8.32
N GLN A 109 0.46 -13.78 9.47
CA GLN A 109 -0.85 -14.21 9.95
C GLN A 109 -1.97 -13.79 9.01
N ALA A 110 -1.95 -12.54 8.54
CA ALA A 110 -2.93 -12.04 7.58
C ALA A 110 -2.87 -12.82 6.26
N LYS A 111 -1.67 -13.12 5.74
CA LYS A 111 -1.49 -13.97 4.56
C LYS A 111 -2.17 -15.34 4.73
N ILE A 112 -1.97 -15.98 5.89
CA ILE A 112 -2.51 -17.32 6.17
C ILE A 112 -4.04 -17.26 6.32
N GLU A 113 -4.56 -16.38 7.17
CA GLU A 113 -5.99 -16.31 7.48
C GLU A 113 -6.83 -15.89 6.24
N LEU A 114 -6.30 -14.97 5.43
CA LEU A 114 -6.97 -14.49 4.22
C LEU A 114 -6.64 -15.34 2.98
N LYS A 115 -5.81 -16.38 3.11
CA LYS A 115 -5.39 -17.30 2.02
C LYS A 115 -4.81 -16.55 0.82
N LEU A 116 -3.92 -15.58 1.06
CA LEU A 116 -3.31 -14.74 0.03
C LEU A 116 -2.15 -15.49 -0.66
N GLU A 117 -2.47 -16.28 -1.67
CA GLU A 117 -1.47 -17.04 -2.44
C GLU A 117 -0.54 -16.13 -3.25
N ASN A 118 -1.03 -14.95 -3.62
CA ASN A 118 -0.30 -13.93 -4.37
C ASN A 118 0.54 -12.98 -3.49
N VAL A 119 0.70 -13.26 -2.19
CA VAL A 119 1.47 -12.44 -1.26
C VAL A 119 2.71 -13.17 -0.78
N ALA A 120 3.85 -12.48 -0.79
CA ALA A 120 5.06 -12.87 -0.08
C ALA A 120 5.35 -11.86 1.04
N VAL A 121 5.95 -12.31 2.15
CA VAL A 121 6.36 -11.43 3.26
C VAL A 121 7.85 -11.60 3.49
N ALA A 122 8.59 -10.50 3.50
CA ALA A 122 10.00 -10.43 3.84
C ALA A 122 10.17 -9.59 5.12
N CYS A 123 10.86 -10.16 6.11
CA CYS A 123 11.14 -9.47 7.37
C CYS A 123 12.61 -9.01 7.38
N GLU A 124 12.86 -7.85 6.78
CA GLU A 124 14.21 -7.32 6.65
C GLU A 124 14.19 -5.81 6.44
N ARG A 125 15.33 -5.14 6.65
CA ARG A 125 15.47 -3.71 6.32
C ARG A 125 15.67 -3.54 4.82
N THR A 126 15.09 -2.48 4.25
CA THR A 126 15.13 -2.19 2.81
C THR A 126 16.55 -2.13 2.25
N GLU A 127 17.45 -1.51 2.99
CA GLU A 127 18.86 -1.37 2.62
C GLU A 127 19.66 -2.68 2.65
N ALA A 128 19.25 -3.64 3.44
CA ALA A 128 19.92 -4.95 3.58
C ALA A 128 19.30 -6.01 2.69
N TRP A 129 18.02 -5.89 2.38
CA TRP A 129 17.27 -6.90 1.65
C TRP A 129 17.71 -7.01 0.19
N THR A 130 18.05 -8.22 -0.23
CA THR A 130 18.46 -8.51 -1.60
C THR A 130 17.53 -9.56 -2.20
N PRO A 131 16.43 -9.15 -2.84
CA PRO A 131 15.51 -10.07 -3.51
C PRO A 131 16.19 -10.69 -4.75
N GLY A 132 15.78 -11.90 -5.10
CA GLY A 132 16.24 -12.56 -6.34
C GLY A 132 15.66 -11.94 -7.62
N ARG A 133 14.88 -10.86 -7.53
CA ARG A 133 14.23 -10.16 -8.66
C ARG A 133 13.97 -8.70 -8.35
N GLU A 134 13.79 -7.91 -9.39
CA GLU A 134 13.27 -6.55 -9.32
C GLU A 134 11.75 -6.53 -9.54
N PHE A 135 11.11 -5.40 -9.26
CA PHE A 135 9.65 -5.23 -9.29
C PHE A 135 9.22 -4.19 -10.30
N GLU A 136 8.10 -4.43 -10.98
CA GLU A 136 7.50 -3.47 -11.91
C GLU A 136 6.99 -2.21 -11.18
N MET A 137 6.54 -2.37 -9.93
CA MET A 137 6.19 -1.24 -9.07
C MET A 137 6.75 -1.45 -7.68
N VAL A 138 7.40 -0.42 -7.15
CA VAL A 138 7.80 -0.36 -5.74
C VAL A 138 7.01 0.77 -5.09
N ILE A 139 6.19 0.44 -4.10
CA ILE A 139 5.27 1.38 -3.47
C ILE A 139 5.55 1.54 -1.98
N SER A 140 5.27 2.72 -1.45
CA SER A 140 5.20 2.93 0.00
C SER A 140 4.16 3.98 0.38
N ARG A 141 3.57 3.81 1.57
CA ARG A 141 2.65 4.77 2.19
C ARG A 141 3.25 5.52 3.37
N ALA A 142 4.38 5.11 3.88
CA ALA A 142 4.85 5.51 5.21
C ALA A 142 6.20 6.23 5.24
N PHE A 143 6.87 6.42 4.10
CA PHE A 143 8.11 7.18 4.09
C PHE A 143 7.86 8.66 4.34
N SER A 144 8.61 9.22 5.29
CA SER A 144 8.54 10.63 5.66
C SER A 144 9.16 11.54 4.61
N ASP A 145 10.19 11.07 3.89
CA ASP A 145 10.95 11.82 2.90
C ASP A 145 11.06 11.05 1.57
N LEU A 146 10.80 11.75 0.45
CA LEU A 146 10.85 11.15 -0.88
C LEU A 146 12.28 10.83 -1.34
N ALA A 147 13.25 11.66 -0.99
CA ALA A 147 14.64 11.41 -1.37
C ALA A 147 15.18 10.15 -0.67
N GLU A 148 14.83 9.95 0.59
CA GLU A 148 15.15 8.72 1.31
C GLU A 148 14.47 7.51 0.67
N PHE A 149 13.16 7.60 0.39
CA PHE A 149 12.41 6.53 -0.26
C PHE A 149 13.02 6.14 -1.61
N VAL A 150 13.29 7.12 -2.48
CA VAL A 150 13.90 6.89 -3.80
C VAL A 150 15.27 6.24 -3.67
N THR A 151 16.10 6.71 -2.72
CA THR A 151 17.45 6.18 -2.51
C THR A 151 17.44 4.73 -2.03
N LEU A 152 16.57 4.40 -1.08
CA LEU A 152 16.53 3.06 -0.47
C LEU A 152 15.79 2.04 -1.33
N ALA A 153 14.67 2.46 -1.91
CA ALA A 153 13.75 1.55 -2.60
C ALA A 153 13.97 1.50 -4.13
N GLY A 154 14.59 2.53 -4.71
CA GLY A 154 14.76 2.65 -6.16
C GLY A 154 15.55 1.50 -6.79
N ARG A 155 16.50 0.91 -6.05
CA ARG A 155 17.29 -0.24 -6.54
C ARG A 155 16.44 -1.50 -6.80
N HIS A 156 15.24 -1.57 -6.24
CA HIS A 156 14.33 -2.71 -6.41
C HIS A 156 13.39 -2.56 -7.61
N VAL A 157 13.44 -1.40 -8.30
CA VAL A 157 12.59 -1.14 -9.47
C VAL A 157 13.21 -1.75 -10.72
N ALA A 158 12.45 -2.60 -11.39
CA ALA A 158 12.82 -3.22 -12.66
C ALA A 158 13.01 -2.17 -13.77
N PRO A 159 13.78 -2.46 -14.82
CA PRO A 159 13.84 -1.62 -16.02
C PRO A 159 12.42 -1.37 -16.58
N GLY A 160 12.07 -0.09 -16.78
CA GLY A 160 10.73 0.33 -17.21
C GLY A 160 9.65 0.30 -16.11
N GLY A 161 10.01 -0.08 -14.88
CA GLY A 161 9.14 -0.02 -13.73
C GLY A 161 9.08 1.37 -13.08
N CYS A 162 8.32 1.53 -12.01
CA CYS A 162 8.15 2.80 -11.32
C CYS A 162 8.21 2.69 -9.79
N LEU A 163 8.60 3.81 -9.15
CA LEU A 163 8.35 4.04 -7.74
C LEU A 163 6.99 4.72 -7.56
N ALA A 164 6.27 4.36 -6.51
CA ALA A 164 4.98 4.94 -6.17
C ALA A 164 4.96 5.36 -4.70
N ALA A 165 4.72 6.64 -4.43
CA ALA A 165 4.61 7.16 -3.07
C ALA A 165 3.20 7.67 -2.79
N MET A 166 2.57 7.14 -1.74
CA MET A 166 1.30 7.66 -1.24
C MET A 166 1.57 8.76 -0.21
N LYS A 167 1.13 9.97 -0.51
CA LYS A 167 1.30 11.17 0.34
C LYS A 167 -0.05 11.80 0.69
N GLY A 168 -0.09 12.52 1.80
CA GLY A 168 -1.22 13.36 2.16
C GLY A 168 -1.21 14.64 1.34
N VAL A 169 -0.58 15.68 1.87
CA VAL A 169 -0.37 16.95 1.16
C VAL A 169 0.66 16.78 0.05
N TYR A 170 0.49 17.52 -1.05
CA TYR A 170 1.46 17.51 -2.15
C TYR A 170 2.85 18.00 -1.66
N PRO A 171 3.92 17.21 -1.81
CA PRO A 171 5.19 17.46 -1.15
C PRO A 171 6.15 18.30 -2.01
N HIS A 172 5.85 19.60 -2.21
CA HIS A 172 6.66 20.50 -3.04
C HIS A 172 8.14 20.52 -2.68
N GLU A 173 8.45 20.63 -1.39
CA GLU A 173 9.83 20.73 -0.91
C GLU A 173 10.60 19.41 -1.05
N GLU A 174 9.93 18.27 -0.86
CA GLU A 174 10.55 16.96 -1.03
C GLU A 174 10.86 16.68 -2.52
N LEU A 175 9.95 17.09 -3.41
CA LEU A 175 10.13 16.95 -4.86
C LEU A 175 11.33 17.75 -5.39
N ALA A 176 11.60 18.92 -4.81
CA ALA A 176 12.76 19.75 -5.18
C ALA A 176 14.12 19.10 -4.80
N ARG A 177 14.10 18.06 -3.95
CA ARG A 177 15.29 17.35 -3.45
C ARG A 177 15.39 15.92 -3.95
N LEU A 178 14.67 15.58 -5.03
CA LEU A 178 14.76 14.24 -5.60
C LEU A 178 16.20 13.90 -6.02
N PRO A 179 16.68 12.68 -5.76
CA PRO A 179 17.99 12.23 -6.21
C PRO A 179 18.10 12.25 -7.74
N HIS A 180 19.30 12.55 -8.26
CA HIS A 180 19.60 12.46 -9.68
C HIS A 180 19.25 11.07 -10.25
N GLY A 181 18.80 11.03 -11.49
CA GLY A 181 18.39 9.81 -12.18
C GLY A 181 16.95 9.40 -11.90
N TRP A 182 16.19 10.22 -11.17
CA TRP A 182 14.76 10.01 -10.91
C TRP A 182 13.96 11.29 -11.17
N ARG A 183 12.82 11.15 -11.79
CA ARG A 183 11.89 12.26 -12.02
C ARG A 183 10.46 11.90 -11.65
N LEU A 184 9.70 12.91 -11.28
CA LEU A 184 8.25 12.78 -11.12
C LEU A 184 7.61 12.61 -12.50
N GLN A 185 7.06 11.41 -12.75
CA GLN A 185 6.31 11.12 -13.97
C GLN A 185 4.87 11.66 -13.89
N ARG A 186 4.21 11.40 -12.76
CA ARG A 186 2.81 11.80 -12.55
C ARG A 186 2.55 12.08 -11.08
N ALA A 187 1.73 13.10 -10.82
CA ALA A 187 1.12 13.35 -9.52
C ALA A 187 -0.41 13.27 -9.68
N ILE A 188 -1.02 12.38 -8.93
CA ILE A 188 -2.45 12.08 -9.01
C ILE A 188 -3.07 12.44 -7.68
N GLN A 189 -3.98 13.41 -7.68
CA GLN A 189 -4.80 13.69 -6.51
C GLN A 189 -5.90 12.63 -6.41
N LEU A 190 -5.98 11.97 -5.26
CA LEU A 190 -6.93 10.90 -5.01
C LEU A 190 -8.15 11.43 -4.25
N ALA A 191 -9.34 11.15 -4.77
CA ALA A 191 -10.60 11.35 -4.06
C ALA A 191 -10.93 10.08 -3.28
N VAL A 192 -10.69 10.08 -1.97
CA VAL A 192 -10.96 8.92 -1.11
C VAL A 192 -12.30 9.09 -0.42
N PRO A 193 -13.30 8.19 -0.68
CA PRO A 193 -14.62 8.27 -0.07
C PRO A 193 -14.57 8.28 1.46
N GLY A 194 -15.30 9.21 2.07
CA GLY A 194 -15.35 9.34 3.53
C GLY A 194 -14.10 9.97 4.17
N LEU A 195 -13.11 10.40 3.39
CA LEU A 195 -11.91 11.04 3.87
C LEU A 195 -11.85 12.51 3.43
N ARG A 196 -11.85 13.45 4.38
CA ARG A 196 -11.77 14.89 4.09
C ARG A 196 -10.33 15.40 3.92
N ALA A 197 -9.32 14.54 4.09
CA ALA A 197 -7.91 14.89 3.94
C ALA A 197 -7.45 14.72 2.49
N GLN A 198 -6.50 15.56 2.07
CA GLN A 198 -5.86 15.40 0.76
C GLN A 198 -5.11 14.07 0.70
N ARG A 199 -5.10 13.48 -0.49
CA ARG A 199 -4.31 12.29 -0.82
C ARG A 199 -3.74 12.42 -2.22
N HIS A 200 -2.49 12.02 -2.35
CA HIS A 200 -1.76 12.02 -3.62
C HIS A 200 -1.06 10.69 -3.83
N LEU A 201 -1.09 10.20 -5.05
CA LEU A 201 -0.19 9.17 -5.54
C LEU A 201 0.83 9.82 -6.47
N LEU A 202 2.08 9.71 -6.10
CA LEU A 202 3.21 10.23 -6.89
C LEU A 202 3.90 9.05 -7.55
N LEU A 203 4.05 9.09 -8.87
CA LEU A 203 4.74 8.06 -9.65
C LEU A 203 6.06 8.64 -10.17
N PHE A 204 7.13 7.90 -9.99
CA PHE A 204 8.47 8.28 -10.42
C PHE A 204 9.03 7.21 -11.34
N ASP A 205 9.74 7.64 -12.38
CA ASP A 205 10.53 6.78 -13.27
C ASP A 205 12.00 7.16 -13.22
N ARG A 206 12.85 6.28 -13.73
CA ARG A 206 14.26 6.59 -13.95
C ARG A 206 14.40 7.47 -15.20
N GLU A 207 15.31 8.45 -15.15
CA GLU A 207 15.68 9.28 -16.30
C GLU A 207 16.47 8.48 -17.35
#